data_90856ed56ca334fdfe4aa6c1038291cf
#
_entry.id   90856ed56ca334fdfe4aa6c1038291cf
#
_cell.length_a   1.000
_cell.length_b   1.000
_cell.length_c   1.000
_cell.angle_alpha   90.00
_cell.angle_beta   90.00
_cell.angle_gamma   90.00
#
_symmetry.space_group_name_H-M   'P 1'
#
loop_
_entity.id
_entity.type
_entity.pdbx_description
1 polymer ?
#
loop_
_entity_poly.entity_id
_entity_poly.type
_entity_poly.pdbx_seq_one_letter_code
_entity_poly.pdbx_strand_id
1 'polypeptide(L)'
;MQKYLLFCLAFCVLGCLAQDLIVRPNDPIIYKKEGGAFLWLGDTAWELFHVLDKEEIVHYLDNRQEKGFTVIQAVILSELDGLDKPNAYGYLPLVDKDPTQITEGYFELMDFVIREAGKR
;
A
#
# COMPACT_ATOMS: atom_id res chain seq x y z
N MET A 1 13.95 49.96 -16.44
CA MET A 1 13.10 48.93 -17.08
C MET A 1 13.39 47.61 -16.42
N GLN A 2 12.54 47.22 -15.49
CA GLN A 2 12.72 46.06 -14.63
C GLN A 2 11.90 44.90 -15.18
N LYS A 3 12.57 43.84 -15.66
CA LYS A 3 11.91 42.64 -16.22
C LYS A 3 11.49 41.74 -15.03
N TYR A 4 10.21 41.62 -14.78
CA TYR A 4 9.64 40.64 -13.85
C TYR A 4 9.67 39.28 -14.52
N LEU A 5 10.52 38.38 -14.01
CA LEU A 5 10.53 36.98 -14.39
C LEU A 5 9.44 36.27 -13.59
N LEU A 6 8.31 35.94 -14.24
CA LEU A 6 7.23 35.13 -13.64
C LEU A 6 7.72 33.69 -13.57
N PHE A 7 8.04 33.23 -12.34
CA PHE A 7 8.34 31.83 -12.05
C PHE A 7 7.01 31.11 -11.84
N CYS A 8 6.50 30.44 -12.90
CA CYS A 8 5.38 29.52 -12.76
C CYS A 8 5.85 28.27 -12.02
N LEU A 9 5.54 28.20 -10.72
CA LEU A 9 5.65 26.95 -9.94
C LEU A 9 4.55 26.01 -10.44
N ALA A 10 4.89 25.07 -11.30
CA ALA A 10 4.02 23.93 -11.62
C ALA A 10 3.96 23.02 -10.39
N PHE A 11 2.92 23.15 -9.61
CA PHE A 11 2.59 22.24 -8.52
C PHE A 11 2.12 20.92 -9.16
N CYS A 12 3.03 19.97 -9.39
CA CYS A 12 2.66 18.60 -9.71
C CYS A 12 1.99 17.99 -8.47
N VAL A 13 0.66 18.06 -8.41
CA VAL A 13 -0.12 17.22 -7.50
C VAL A 13 0.00 15.80 -8.03
N LEU A 14 0.93 15.03 -7.49
CA LEU A 14 0.93 13.57 -7.63
C LEU A 14 -0.32 13.07 -6.91
N GLY A 15 -1.43 13.02 -7.63
CA GLY A 15 -2.63 12.37 -7.15
C GLY A 15 -2.30 10.91 -6.89
N CYS A 16 -2.49 10.46 -5.66
CA CYS A 16 -2.54 9.04 -5.35
C CYS A 16 -3.67 8.46 -6.23
N LEU A 17 -3.32 7.63 -7.22
CA LEU A 17 -4.29 6.96 -8.08
C LEU A 17 -4.89 5.79 -7.29
N ALA A 18 -5.67 6.09 -6.26
CA ALA A 18 -6.55 5.10 -5.67
C ALA A 18 -7.55 4.67 -6.75
N GLN A 19 -7.66 3.38 -7.00
CA GLN A 19 -8.72 2.88 -7.88
C GLN A 19 -10.06 3.10 -7.18
N ASP A 20 -10.85 4.05 -7.67
CA ASP A 20 -12.20 4.27 -7.18
C ASP A 20 -13.08 3.10 -7.64
N LEU A 21 -13.51 2.28 -6.69
CA LEU A 21 -14.45 1.19 -6.91
C LEU A 21 -15.87 1.67 -6.66
N ILE A 22 -16.81 1.25 -7.51
CA ILE A 22 -18.21 1.63 -7.44
C ILE A 22 -19.06 0.38 -7.20
N VAL A 23 -19.94 0.47 -6.21
CA VAL A 23 -21.00 -0.51 -5.97
C VAL A 23 -22.34 0.14 -6.30
N ARG A 24 -23.18 -0.54 -7.07
CA ARG A 24 -24.50 -0.06 -7.47
C ARG A 24 -25.60 -0.72 -6.63
N PRO A 25 -26.68 -0.02 -6.27
CA PRO A 25 -27.81 -0.63 -5.57
C PRO A 25 -28.39 -1.82 -6.35
N ASN A 26 -28.60 -2.94 -5.67
CA ASN A 26 -29.13 -4.19 -6.23
C ASN A 26 -28.30 -4.84 -7.35
N ASP A 27 -27.03 -4.47 -7.46
CA ASP A 27 -26.09 -5.09 -8.40
C ASP A 27 -24.97 -5.76 -7.59
N PRO A 28 -24.73 -7.07 -7.73
CA PRO A 28 -23.70 -7.77 -6.98
C PRO A 28 -22.27 -7.53 -7.53
N ILE A 29 -22.14 -6.74 -8.59
CA ILE A 29 -20.86 -6.51 -9.26
C ILE A 29 -20.20 -5.24 -8.73
N ILE A 30 -18.89 -5.32 -8.49
CA ILE A 30 -18.03 -4.17 -8.24
C ILE A 30 -17.51 -3.66 -9.59
N TYR A 31 -17.53 -2.35 -9.78
CA TYR A 31 -17.05 -1.70 -11.01
C TYR A 31 -15.86 -0.79 -10.74
N LYS A 32 -15.00 -0.64 -11.73
CA LYS A 32 -14.00 0.45 -11.76
C LYS A 32 -14.69 1.76 -12.12
N LYS A 33 -14.19 2.89 -11.62
CA LYS A 33 -14.75 4.22 -11.93
C LYS A 33 -14.73 4.54 -13.43
N GLU A 34 -13.67 4.13 -14.11
CA GLU A 34 -13.51 4.30 -15.57
C GLU A 34 -14.42 3.36 -16.38
N GLY A 35 -15.17 2.48 -15.72
CA GLY A 35 -16.04 1.50 -16.32
C GLY A 35 -15.47 0.08 -16.34
N GLY A 36 -16.34 -0.91 -16.58
CA GLY A 36 -16.00 -2.32 -16.55
C GLY A 36 -16.08 -2.94 -15.16
N ALA A 37 -16.35 -4.26 -15.13
CA ALA A 37 -16.39 -5.03 -13.89
C ALA A 37 -14.99 -5.14 -13.28
N PHE A 38 -14.92 -5.05 -11.94
CA PHE A 38 -13.72 -5.31 -11.17
C PHE A 38 -13.80 -6.73 -10.59
N LEU A 39 -12.89 -7.59 -10.98
CA LEU A 39 -12.76 -8.91 -10.38
C LEU A 39 -11.95 -8.77 -9.09
N TRP A 40 -12.60 -9.05 -7.94
CA TRP A 40 -11.90 -9.12 -6.66
C TRP A 40 -11.24 -10.49 -6.51
N LEU A 41 -10.02 -10.61 -7.01
CA LEU A 41 -9.17 -11.79 -6.80
C LEU A 41 -8.08 -11.39 -5.80
N GLY A 42 -8.27 -11.77 -4.54
CA GLY A 42 -7.38 -11.42 -3.43
C GLY A 42 -6.39 -12.53 -3.08
N ASP A 43 -5.18 -12.15 -2.72
CA ASP A 43 -4.25 -13.00 -2.01
C ASP A 43 -4.02 -12.46 -0.59
N THR A 44 -3.84 -13.34 0.40
CA THR A 44 -3.59 -12.94 1.78
C THR A 44 -2.11 -13.08 2.12
N ALA A 45 -1.45 -11.94 2.23
CA ALA A 45 -0.04 -11.83 2.61
C ALA A 45 0.07 -11.57 4.13
N TRP A 46 -0.06 -12.63 4.93
CA TRP A 46 -0.20 -12.53 6.39
C TRP A 46 0.99 -11.85 7.06
N GLU A 47 2.21 -12.25 6.69
CA GLU A 47 3.46 -11.78 7.30
C GLU A 47 4.22 -10.74 6.46
N LEU A 48 3.60 -10.15 5.45
CA LEU A 48 4.28 -9.32 4.45
C LEU A 48 5.11 -8.19 5.09
N PHE A 49 4.52 -7.45 6.02
CA PHE A 49 5.19 -6.32 6.69
C PHE A 49 6.16 -6.74 7.79
N HIS A 50 6.03 -7.98 8.27
CA HIS A 50 6.79 -8.45 9.40
C HIS A 50 8.05 -9.21 8.99
N VAL A 51 7.97 -10.01 7.93
CA VAL A 51 9.04 -10.93 7.53
C VAL A 51 9.80 -10.46 6.30
N LEU A 52 9.11 -9.88 5.31
CA LEU A 52 9.72 -9.60 4.01
C LEU A 52 10.49 -8.27 4.00
N ASP A 53 11.66 -8.29 3.31
CA ASP A 53 12.35 -7.08 2.94
C ASP A 53 11.77 -6.44 1.64
N LYS A 54 12.28 -5.26 1.24
CA LYS A 54 11.76 -4.53 0.08
C LYS A 54 11.93 -5.29 -1.24
N GLU A 55 13.00 -6.05 -1.39
CA GLU A 55 13.26 -6.83 -2.61
C GLU A 55 12.29 -8.01 -2.70
N GLU A 56 12.10 -8.71 -1.61
CA GLU A 56 11.14 -9.81 -1.49
C GLU A 56 9.70 -9.35 -1.70
N ILE A 57 9.34 -8.17 -1.15
CA ILE A 57 8.04 -7.54 -1.36
C ILE A 57 7.80 -7.24 -2.84
N VAL A 58 8.77 -6.64 -3.53
CA VAL A 58 8.67 -6.36 -4.98
C VAL A 58 8.48 -7.67 -5.75
N HIS A 59 9.29 -8.68 -5.47
CA HIS A 59 9.16 -9.99 -6.11
C HIS A 59 7.80 -10.65 -5.86
N TYR A 60 7.29 -10.56 -4.63
CA TYR A 60 5.96 -11.06 -4.26
C TYR A 60 4.86 -10.35 -5.07
N LEU A 61 4.89 -9.02 -5.12
CA LEU A 61 3.89 -8.22 -5.83
C LEU A 61 3.92 -8.48 -7.34
N ASP A 62 5.11 -8.59 -7.95
CA ASP A 62 5.28 -8.95 -9.37
C ASP A 62 4.67 -10.31 -9.67
N ASN A 63 4.93 -11.29 -8.82
CA ASN A 63 4.37 -12.64 -8.96
C ASN A 63 2.83 -12.65 -8.86
N ARG A 64 2.26 -11.84 -7.95
CA ARG A 64 0.79 -11.73 -7.81
C ARG A 64 0.17 -11.05 -9.01
N GLN A 65 0.78 -9.97 -9.50
CA GLN A 65 0.34 -9.30 -10.73
C GLN A 65 0.36 -10.25 -11.94
N GLU A 66 1.46 -10.97 -12.13
CA GLU A 66 1.61 -11.94 -13.24
C GLU A 66 0.52 -13.03 -13.20
N LYS A 67 0.10 -13.43 -11.99
CA LYS A 67 -0.97 -14.41 -11.79
C LYS A 67 -2.38 -13.82 -11.85
N GLY A 68 -2.52 -12.52 -12.09
CA GLY A 68 -3.79 -11.84 -12.25
C GLY A 68 -4.52 -11.50 -10.94
N PHE A 69 -3.84 -11.52 -9.81
CA PHE A 69 -4.40 -11.00 -8.55
C PHE A 69 -4.62 -9.50 -8.66
N THR A 70 -5.76 -9.04 -8.16
CA THR A 70 -6.18 -7.64 -8.21
C THR A 70 -6.20 -6.98 -6.83
N VAL A 71 -6.11 -7.79 -5.78
CA VAL A 71 -6.13 -7.34 -4.39
C VAL A 71 -5.09 -8.10 -3.58
N ILE A 72 -4.36 -7.37 -2.75
CA ILE A 72 -3.51 -7.96 -1.70
C ILE A 72 -4.09 -7.55 -0.36
N GLN A 73 -4.47 -8.53 0.45
CA GLN A 73 -4.83 -8.34 1.84
C GLN A 73 -3.59 -8.62 2.70
N ALA A 74 -3.12 -7.63 3.43
CA ALA A 74 -1.96 -7.78 4.31
C ALA A 74 -2.29 -7.37 5.74
N VAL A 75 -1.66 -8.03 6.71
CA VAL A 75 -1.85 -7.76 8.14
C VAL A 75 -0.75 -6.84 8.63
N ILE A 76 -1.15 -5.69 9.17
CA ILE A 76 -0.23 -4.67 9.65
C ILE A 76 0.45 -5.10 10.95
N LEU A 77 -0.33 -5.60 11.89
CA LEU A 77 0.14 -6.09 13.19
C LEU A 77 -0.04 -7.60 13.21
N SER A 78 1.00 -8.32 12.83
CA SER A 78 0.97 -9.79 12.76
C SER A 78 0.68 -10.40 14.14
N GLU A 79 -0.13 -11.44 14.18
CA GLU A 79 -0.43 -12.19 15.39
C GLU A 79 0.68 -13.18 15.80
N LEU A 80 1.63 -13.44 14.89
CA LEU A 80 2.77 -14.32 15.15
C LEU A 80 3.93 -13.55 15.81
N ASP A 81 3.69 -13.03 17.02
CA ASP A 81 4.61 -12.20 17.80
C ASP A 81 4.94 -10.83 17.15
N GLY A 82 4.12 -10.33 16.25
CA GLY A 82 4.39 -9.08 15.50
C GLY A 82 4.48 -7.81 16.36
N LEU A 83 4.05 -7.87 17.62
CA LEU A 83 4.27 -6.77 18.59
C LEU A 83 5.58 -6.94 19.39
N ASP A 84 6.20 -8.10 19.35
CA ASP A 84 7.37 -8.46 20.16
C ASP A 84 8.62 -8.70 19.34
N LYS A 85 8.46 -9.06 18.07
CA LYS A 85 9.57 -9.28 17.14
C LYS A 85 9.64 -8.14 16.14
N PRO A 86 10.82 -7.58 15.88
CA PRO A 86 10.99 -6.55 14.88
C PRO A 86 10.80 -7.11 13.46
N ASN A 87 10.43 -6.21 12.53
CA ASN A 87 10.38 -6.53 11.10
C ASN A 87 11.81 -6.74 10.51
N ALA A 88 11.92 -7.04 9.21
CA ALA A 88 13.19 -7.25 8.50
C ALA A 88 14.18 -6.07 8.63
N TYR A 89 13.73 -4.88 9.04
CA TYR A 89 14.54 -3.67 9.24
C TYR A 89 14.83 -3.35 10.71
N GLY A 90 14.42 -4.22 11.63
CA GLY A 90 14.69 -4.06 13.06
C GLY A 90 13.69 -3.17 13.79
N TYR A 91 12.55 -2.81 13.18
CA TYR A 91 11.54 -1.97 13.81
C TYR A 91 10.39 -2.78 14.38
N LEU A 92 10.02 -2.50 15.62
CA LEU A 92 8.74 -2.88 16.20
C LEU A 92 7.65 -1.89 15.74
N PRO A 93 6.39 -2.31 15.60
CA PRO A 93 5.32 -1.42 15.13
C PRO A 93 4.94 -0.31 16.11
N LEU A 94 5.05 -0.59 17.40
CA LEU A 94 4.63 0.30 18.48
C LEU A 94 5.74 0.52 19.49
N VAL A 95 5.82 1.72 20.07
CA VAL A 95 6.68 2.01 21.22
C VAL A 95 6.03 1.45 22.47
N ASP A 96 6.75 0.61 23.20
CA ASP A 96 6.28 -0.02 24.44
C ASP A 96 4.89 -0.67 24.34
N LYS A 97 4.50 -1.13 23.15
CA LYS A 97 3.17 -1.70 22.83
C LYS A 97 2.02 -0.71 23.05
N ASP A 98 2.29 0.59 23.14
CA ASP A 98 1.27 1.64 23.24
C ASP A 98 0.66 1.90 21.85
N PRO A 99 -0.65 1.61 21.61
CA PRO A 99 -1.28 1.80 20.31
C PRO A 99 -1.40 3.28 19.88
N THR A 100 -1.11 4.21 20.78
CA THR A 100 -1.08 5.65 20.48
C THR A 100 0.29 6.13 20.02
N GLN A 101 1.32 5.28 20.08
CA GLN A 101 2.71 5.62 19.77
C GLN A 101 3.27 4.64 18.72
N ILE A 102 3.17 5.02 17.46
CA ILE A 102 3.70 4.23 16.34
C ILE A 102 5.20 4.45 16.15
N THR A 103 5.88 3.47 15.59
CA THR A 103 7.28 3.57 15.17
C THR A 103 7.34 3.91 13.68
N GLU A 104 7.74 5.13 13.31
CA GLU A 104 7.74 5.59 11.91
C GLU A 104 8.44 4.62 10.95
N GLY A 105 9.64 4.14 11.30
CA GLY A 105 10.39 3.23 10.44
C GLY A 105 9.67 1.92 10.10
N TYR A 106 8.76 1.46 10.98
CA TYR A 106 7.88 0.32 10.66
C TYR A 106 6.84 0.70 9.61
N PHE A 107 6.20 1.87 9.76
CA PHE A 107 5.13 2.32 8.86
C PHE A 107 5.65 2.85 7.52
N GLU A 108 6.90 3.29 7.42
CA GLU A 108 7.56 3.60 6.14
C GLU A 108 7.61 2.39 5.19
N LEU A 109 7.70 1.17 5.73
CA LEU A 109 7.62 -0.05 4.93
C LEU A 109 6.24 -0.24 4.33
N MET A 110 5.17 0.12 5.04
CA MET A 110 3.79 0.07 4.51
C MET A 110 3.60 1.06 3.37
N ASP A 111 4.09 2.28 3.53
CA ASP A 111 4.06 3.28 2.47
C ASP A 111 4.81 2.80 1.23
N PHE A 112 5.93 2.12 1.42
CA PHE A 112 6.66 1.47 0.33
C PHE A 112 5.78 0.43 -0.37
N VAL A 113 5.16 -0.50 0.39
CA VAL A 113 4.30 -1.55 -0.17
C VAL A 113 3.13 -0.97 -0.95
N ILE A 114 2.44 0.03 -0.38
CA ILE A 114 1.29 0.69 -1.04
C ILE A 114 1.74 1.33 -2.36
N ARG A 115 2.87 2.02 -2.38
CA ARG A 115 3.40 2.61 -3.62
C ARG A 115 3.80 1.55 -4.65
N GLU A 116 4.41 0.45 -4.23
CA GLU A 116 4.80 -0.63 -5.13
C GLU A 116 3.58 -1.40 -5.67
N ALA A 117 2.57 -1.64 -4.84
CA ALA A 117 1.31 -2.24 -5.29
C ALA A 117 0.57 -1.33 -6.30
N GLY A 118 0.56 -0.02 -6.06
CA GLY A 118 -0.07 0.95 -6.96
C GLY A 118 0.58 1.10 -8.34
N LYS A 119 1.78 0.53 -8.55
CA LYS A 119 2.45 0.50 -9.87
C LYS A 119 2.02 -0.68 -10.73
N ARG A 120 1.31 -1.64 -10.14
CA ARG A 120 0.91 -2.94 -10.72
C ARG A 120 -0.59 -3.01 -10.87
#